data_5fced6b014ba7308b6df0b7a0490f04e
#
_entry.id   5fced6b014ba7308b6df0b7a0490f04e
#
_cell.length_a   1.000
_cell.length_b   1.000
_cell.length_c   1.000
_cell.angle_alpha   90.00
_cell.angle_beta   90.00
_cell.angle_gamma   90.00
#
_symmetry.space_group_name_H-M   'P 1'
#
loop_
_entity.id
_entity.type
_entity.pdbx_description
1 polymer ?
#
loop_
_entity_poly.entity_id
_entity_poly.type
_entity_poly.pdbx_seq_one_letter_code
_entity_poly.pdbx_strand_id
1 'polypeptide(L)'
;MRQSSKAASFKEASDDLEALAEVSISPTHLQRLSERVGKEWAQQRDREVQAFREDKLVCAYAAAPPAAAVMLDGGRLQTRAEDGGRGVQEPAWRENKVACCLSLSSTEQAEDPQPEPPSKFLEAPRVARLAAEVKSRGRPALGRAEAKPAASAKKRRRKKRRRPASKKRVRTVVASMANSETFGWQMAAEVKRRGLDRARRKACVCDGQQYNWTLFELHLLPWGFIGILDFVHLVAYLHDAAHAWKKDRGRAWKQYVQWLRWAWSGQVKPLMASLRQATSDLGEPPQGAADSDPRQTVKDTLGYIQNNRTRMDYARYRRLGLPTSSAPVESTIKQINRRVKGTEKFWLDGGAEAILQLRAAYLSEDDRAATYWARQRPYARAVGAGRLRAA
;
A
#
# COMPACT_ATOMS: atom_id res chain seq x y z
N MET A 1 5.49 -5.63 -22.68
CA MET A 1 4.78 -4.83 -21.68
C MET A 1 4.99 -5.30 -20.24
N ARG A 2 4.78 -6.59 -19.93
CA ARG A 2 4.99 -7.09 -18.55
C ARG A 2 6.40 -6.82 -18.04
N GLN A 3 7.44 -7.13 -18.85
CA GLN A 3 8.83 -6.89 -18.48
C GLN A 3 9.12 -5.39 -18.32
N SER A 4 8.70 -4.57 -19.27
CA SER A 4 8.82 -3.11 -19.21
C SER A 4 8.18 -2.48 -17.96
N SER A 5 7.09 -3.05 -17.44
CA SER A 5 6.45 -2.59 -16.20
C SER A 5 7.18 -3.04 -14.93
N LYS A 6 8.02 -4.09 -15.00
CA LYS A 6 8.67 -4.75 -13.85
C LYS A 6 10.14 -4.36 -13.68
N ALA A 7 10.90 -4.29 -14.77
CA ALA A 7 12.32 -3.95 -14.78
C ALA A 7 12.59 -2.55 -14.21
N ALA A 8 13.75 -2.31 -13.67
CA ALA A 8 14.09 -1.02 -13.07
C ALA A 8 14.17 0.10 -14.13
N SER A 9 14.56 -0.21 -15.37
CA SER A 9 14.64 0.73 -16.47
C SER A 9 14.08 0.15 -17.78
N PHE A 10 13.88 0.98 -18.80
CA PHE A 10 13.54 0.51 -20.14
C PHE A 10 14.73 -0.17 -20.83
N LYS A 11 15.96 0.23 -20.48
CA LYS A 11 17.17 -0.44 -20.95
C LYS A 11 17.23 -1.87 -20.42
N GLU A 12 17.12 -2.07 -19.10
CA GLU A 12 17.10 -3.41 -18.51
C GLU A 12 15.97 -4.28 -19.10
N ALA A 13 14.79 -3.69 -19.34
CA ALA A 13 13.69 -4.42 -19.97
C ALA A 13 13.98 -4.81 -21.42
N SER A 14 14.71 -3.97 -22.16
CA SER A 14 15.18 -4.25 -23.52
C SER A 14 16.21 -5.39 -23.53
N ASP A 15 17.20 -5.29 -22.66
CA ASP A 15 18.27 -6.30 -22.50
C ASP A 15 17.67 -7.67 -22.09
N ASP A 16 16.71 -7.69 -21.15
CA ASP A 16 16.01 -8.92 -20.75
C ASP A 16 15.17 -9.53 -21.90
N LEU A 17 14.53 -8.72 -22.75
CA LEU A 17 13.76 -9.22 -23.90
C LEU A 17 14.67 -9.82 -24.96
N GLU A 18 15.81 -9.24 -25.20
CA GLU A 18 16.82 -9.78 -26.11
C GLU A 18 17.39 -11.10 -25.58
N ALA A 19 17.84 -11.12 -24.32
CA ALA A 19 18.49 -12.28 -23.72
C ALA A 19 17.53 -13.48 -23.48
N LEU A 20 16.26 -13.23 -23.14
CA LEU A 20 15.32 -14.27 -22.72
C LEU A 20 14.29 -14.66 -23.77
N ALA A 21 14.06 -13.81 -24.76
CA ALA A 21 13.00 -13.98 -25.75
C ALA A 21 13.47 -13.71 -27.20
N GLU A 22 14.75 -13.41 -27.40
CA GLU A 22 15.36 -13.09 -28.71
C GLU A 22 14.62 -11.96 -29.43
N VAL A 23 14.03 -11.01 -28.66
CA VAL A 23 13.32 -9.88 -29.18
C VAL A 23 14.17 -8.62 -29.03
N SER A 24 14.73 -8.16 -30.15
CA SER A 24 15.47 -6.90 -30.22
C SER A 24 14.50 -5.72 -30.35
N ILE A 25 14.46 -4.86 -29.35
CA ILE A 25 13.63 -3.65 -29.32
C ILE A 25 14.36 -2.54 -28.55
N SER A 26 14.47 -1.36 -29.12
CA SER A 26 15.17 -0.26 -28.47
C SER A 26 14.46 0.20 -27.18
N PRO A 27 15.20 0.65 -26.14
CA PRO A 27 14.62 1.20 -24.90
C PRO A 27 13.60 2.31 -25.15
N THR A 28 13.89 3.21 -26.09
CA THR A 28 12.99 4.32 -26.47
C THR A 28 11.69 3.82 -27.11
N HIS A 29 11.77 2.81 -27.97
CA HIS A 29 10.56 2.22 -28.57
C HIS A 29 9.72 1.50 -27.52
N LEU A 30 10.39 0.76 -26.62
CA LEU A 30 9.75 0.08 -25.51
C LEU A 30 9.06 1.08 -24.56
N GLN A 31 9.68 2.23 -24.31
CA GLN A 31 9.07 3.34 -23.55
C GLN A 31 7.79 3.83 -24.22
N ARG A 32 7.84 4.20 -25.49
CA ARG A 32 6.68 4.70 -26.25
C ARG A 32 5.51 3.70 -26.26
N LEU A 33 5.81 2.42 -26.45
CA LEU A 33 4.81 1.35 -26.37
C LEU A 33 4.19 1.22 -24.97
N SER A 34 5.02 1.33 -23.94
CA SER A 34 4.56 1.20 -22.55
C SER A 34 3.68 2.39 -22.15
N GLU A 35 4.05 3.60 -22.55
CA GLU A 35 3.26 4.80 -22.31
C GLU A 35 1.93 4.76 -23.07
N ARG A 36 1.92 4.29 -24.33
CA ARG A 36 0.69 4.12 -25.10
C ARG A 36 -0.28 3.15 -24.40
N VAL A 37 0.19 1.96 -24.06
CA VAL A 37 -0.65 0.95 -23.37
C VAL A 37 -1.08 1.44 -21.99
N GLY A 38 -0.20 2.14 -21.27
CA GLY A 38 -0.56 2.74 -19.98
C GLY A 38 -1.63 3.82 -20.09
N LYS A 39 -1.60 4.64 -21.14
CA LYS A 39 -2.65 5.63 -21.45
C LYS A 39 -3.99 4.96 -21.78
N GLU A 40 -3.98 3.85 -22.53
CA GLU A 40 -5.20 3.09 -22.80
C GLU A 40 -5.82 2.55 -21.50
N TRP A 41 -5.00 2.07 -20.57
CA TRP A 41 -5.46 1.65 -19.23
C TRP A 41 -6.01 2.83 -18.41
N ALA A 42 -5.37 4.00 -18.47
CA ALA A 42 -5.88 5.22 -17.82
C ALA A 42 -7.26 5.60 -18.38
N GLN A 43 -7.40 5.62 -19.70
CA GLN A 43 -8.68 5.92 -20.36
C GLN A 43 -9.78 4.90 -20.00
N GLN A 44 -9.43 3.61 -19.91
CA GLN A 44 -10.38 2.59 -19.49
C GLN A 44 -10.84 2.82 -18.05
N ARG A 45 -9.93 3.08 -17.14
CA ARG A 45 -10.24 3.44 -15.75
C ARG A 45 -11.16 4.67 -15.68
N ASP A 46 -10.86 5.70 -16.45
CA ASP A 46 -11.65 6.95 -16.41
C ASP A 46 -13.06 6.73 -16.97
N ARG A 47 -13.23 5.88 -18.00
CA ARG A 47 -14.56 5.45 -18.46
C ARG A 47 -15.31 4.65 -17.39
N GLU A 48 -14.63 3.79 -16.65
CA GLU A 48 -15.23 3.04 -15.54
C GLU A 48 -15.65 3.96 -14.39
N VAL A 49 -14.85 4.97 -14.08
CA VAL A 49 -15.19 6.03 -13.09
C VAL A 49 -16.44 6.80 -13.54
N GLN A 50 -16.48 7.22 -14.81
CA GLN A 50 -17.65 7.93 -15.33
C GLN A 50 -18.92 7.06 -15.28
N ALA A 51 -18.82 5.82 -15.72
CA ALA A 51 -19.94 4.86 -15.64
C ALA A 51 -20.38 4.61 -14.18
N PHE A 52 -19.42 4.60 -13.23
CA PHE A 52 -19.74 4.49 -11.81
C PHE A 52 -20.50 5.72 -11.28
N ARG A 53 -20.07 6.92 -11.63
CA ARG A 53 -20.73 8.16 -11.21
C ARG A 53 -22.13 8.32 -11.81
N GLU A 54 -22.39 7.68 -12.94
CA GLU A 54 -23.68 7.63 -13.62
C GLU A 54 -24.54 6.40 -13.21
N ASP A 55 -24.09 5.63 -12.21
CA ASP A 55 -24.72 4.37 -11.75
C ASP A 55 -24.92 3.31 -12.88
N LYS A 56 -24.04 3.37 -13.90
CA LYS A 56 -24.05 2.46 -15.07
C LYS A 56 -22.94 1.41 -15.01
N LEU A 57 -22.06 1.46 -14.01
CA LEU A 57 -20.95 0.52 -13.92
C LEU A 57 -21.41 -0.88 -13.59
N VAL A 58 -21.19 -1.81 -14.52
CA VAL A 58 -21.52 -3.21 -14.34
C VAL A 58 -20.49 -3.90 -13.45
N CYS A 59 -20.96 -4.62 -12.44
CA CYS A 59 -20.10 -5.46 -11.61
C CYS A 59 -19.56 -6.65 -12.43
N ALA A 60 -18.24 -6.82 -12.44
CA ALA A 60 -17.58 -7.90 -13.19
C ALA A 60 -17.74 -9.29 -12.55
N TYR A 61 -18.35 -9.39 -11.36
CA TYR A 61 -18.48 -10.63 -10.58
C TYR A 61 -19.92 -10.86 -10.16
N ALA A 62 -20.46 -12.02 -10.51
CA ALA A 62 -21.83 -12.39 -10.14
C ALA A 62 -21.99 -12.55 -8.62
N ALA A 63 -21.06 -13.25 -7.96
CA ALA A 63 -21.11 -13.51 -6.53
C ALA A 63 -20.27 -12.51 -5.74
N ALA A 64 -20.84 -12.00 -4.63
CA ALA A 64 -20.11 -11.21 -3.66
C ALA A 64 -19.10 -12.07 -2.89
N PRO A 65 -17.90 -11.56 -2.56
CA PRO A 65 -16.97 -12.29 -1.72
C PRO A 65 -17.48 -12.35 -0.25
N PRO A 66 -17.13 -13.40 0.51
CA PRO A 66 -17.55 -13.52 1.92
C PRO A 66 -16.98 -12.39 2.80
N ALA A 67 -15.80 -11.88 2.44
CA ALA A 67 -15.24 -10.69 3.07
C ALA A 67 -14.39 -9.89 2.06
N ALA A 68 -14.25 -8.59 2.32
CA ALA A 68 -13.47 -7.68 1.49
C ALA A 68 -12.57 -6.78 2.34
N ALA A 69 -11.46 -6.32 1.76
CA ALA A 69 -10.67 -5.27 2.36
C ALA A 69 -10.16 -4.30 1.28
N VAL A 70 -10.15 -3.03 1.63
CA VAL A 70 -9.45 -1.97 0.90
C VAL A 70 -8.32 -1.48 1.78
N MET A 71 -7.13 -1.33 1.20
CA MET A 71 -5.97 -0.83 1.91
C MET A 71 -5.42 0.35 1.14
N LEU A 72 -5.22 1.47 1.83
CA LEU A 72 -4.78 2.74 1.28
C LEU A 72 -3.40 3.09 1.82
N ASP A 73 -2.53 3.57 0.94
CA ASP A 73 -1.23 4.11 1.30
C ASP A 73 -0.67 4.91 0.10
N GLY A 74 0.38 5.69 0.30
CA GLY A 74 1.03 6.52 -0.70
C GLY A 74 2.48 6.16 -0.96
N GLY A 75 2.96 6.53 -2.13
CA GLY A 75 4.37 6.53 -2.50
C GLY A 75 4.79 7.91 -3.01
N ARG A 76 6.06 8.07 -3.32
CA ARG A 76 6.58 9.29 -3.95
C ARG A 76 7.47 8.92 -5.12
N LEU A 77 7.38 9.70 -6.19
CA LEU A 77 8.25 9.62 -7.35
C LEU A 77 8.71 11.03 -7.75
N GLN A 78 9.80 11.10 -8.50
CA GLN A 78 10.30 12.38 -9.00
C GLN A 78 9.68 12.68 -10.36
N THR A 79 9.18 13.91 -10.52
CA THR A 79 8.73 14.43 -11.80
C THR A 79 9.66 15.54 -12.27
N ARG A 80 9.55 15.89 -13.55
CA ARG A 80 10.19 17.02 -14.17
C ARG A 80 9.17 17.82 -14.99
N ALA A 81 9.42 19.09 -15.17
CA ALA A 81 8.62 19.93 -16.06
C ALA A 81 8.76 19.46 -17.52
N GLU A 82 7.74 19.70 -18.36
CA GLU A 82 7.76 19.34 -19.78
C GLU A 82 8.78 20.17 -20.58
N ASP A 83 8.99 21.43 -20.20
CA ASP A 83 9.94 22.38 -20.75
C ASP A 83 11.36 22.25 -20.16
N GLY A 84 11.54 21.36 -19.19
CA GLY A 84 12.85 21.05 -18.61
C GLY A 84 13.81 20.47 -19.65
N GLY A 85 14.96 21.15 -19.88
CA GLY A 85 16.00 20.72 -20.81
C GLY A 85 16.60 19.36 -20.50
N ARG A 86 17.60 18.93 -21.29
CA ARG A 86 18.39 17.71 -21.00
C ARG A 86 19.31 17.97 -19.82
N GLY A 87 19.49 16.99 -18.95
CA GLY A 87 20.42 17.03 -17.82
C GLY A 87 19.77 16.79 -16.48
N VAL A 88 20.49 17.09 -15.41
CA VAL A 88 20.01 16.99 -14.02
C VAL A 88 18.95 18.05 -13.79
N GLN A 89 17.80 17.64 -13.30
CA GLN A 89 16.67 18.48 -12.97
C GLN A 89 16.59 18.66 -11.46
N GLU A 90 16.05 19.78 -10.99
CA GLU A 90 15.70 19.95 -9.58
C GLU A 90 14.65 18.89 -9.17
N PRO A 91 14.82 18.22 -8.02
CA PRO A 91 13.96 17.13 -7.61
C PRO A 91 12.55 17.65 -7.27
N ALA A 92 11.58 17.40 -8.11
CA ALA A 92 10.16 17.64 -7.83
C ALA A 92 9.49 16.33 -7.39
N TRP A 93 9.41 16.11 -6.08
CA TRP A 93 8.77 14.93 -5.52
C TRP A 93 7.25 15.07 -5.48
N ARG A 94 6.57 14.22 -6.21
CA ARG A 94 5.10 14.13 -6.20
C ARG A 94 4.62 12.83 -5.58
N GLU A 95 3.49 12.91 -4.90
CA GLU A 95 2.83 11.75 -4.31
C GLU A 95 2.07 10.97 -5.37
N ASN A 96 2.19 9.64 -5.31
CA ASN A 96 1.29 8.71 -5.97
C ASN A 96 0.49 7.96 -4.91
N LYS A 97 -0.80 7.81 -5.13
CA LYS A 97 -1.72 7.10 -4.25
C LYS A 97 -1.94 5.68 -4.73
N VAL A 98 -2.04 4.75 -3.81
CA VAL A 98 -2.24 3.32 -4.10
C VAL A 98 -3.34 2.75 -3.23
N ALA A 99 -4.28 2.05 -3.86
CA ALA A 99 -5.26 1.22 -3.19
C ALA A 99 -5.09 -0.25 -3.59
N CYS A 100 -5.12 -1.13 -2.60
CA CYS A 100 -5.26 -2.56 -2.81
C CYS A 100 -6.67 -3.00 -2.44
N CYS A 101 -7.44 -3.49 -3.41
CA CYS A 101 -8.78 -4.00 -3.23
C CYS A 101 -8.73 -5.54 -3.19
N LEU A 102 -9.12 -6.13 -2.08
CA LEU A 102 -8.95 -7.56 -1.79
C LEU A 102 -10.30 -8.25 -1.61
N SER A 103 -10.51 -9.37 -2.29
CA SER A 103 -11.51 -10.35 -1.87
C SER A 103 -10.85 -11.36 -0.93
N LEU A 104 -11.56 -11.71 0.15
CA LEU A 104 -11.06 -12.57 1.22
C LEU A 104 -11.98 -13.78 1.40
N SER A 105 -11.40 -14.92 1.82
CA SER A 105 -12.13 -16.16 2.12
C SER A 105 -12.11 -16.50 3.62
N SER A 106 -11.96 -15.47 4.47
CA SER A 106 -11.99 -15.65 5.92
C SER A 106 -13.40 -16.00 6.41
N THR A 107 -13.48 -16.66 7.55
CA THR A 107 -14.71 -16.96 8.28
C THR A 107 -14.78 -16.15 9.56
N GLU A 108 -15.99 -15.93 10.04
CA GLU A 108 -16.24 -15.36 11.35
C GLU A 108 -15.99 -16.42 12.44
N GLN A 109 -15.46 -16.00 13.58
CA GLN A 109 -15.12 -16.84 14.72
C GLN A 109 -15.91 -16.37 15.93
N ALA A 110 -16.38 -17.30 16.77
CA ALA A 110 -17.05 -16.95 18.02
C ALA A 110 -16.10 -16.26 19.02
N GLU A 111 -14.87 -16.77 19.07
CA GLU A 111 -13.81 -16.24 19.93
C GLU A 111 -12.66 -15.63 19.12
N ASP A 112 -11.81 -14.85 19.78
CA ASP A 112 -10.62 -14.29 19.15
C ASP A 112 -9.64 -15.41 18.77
N PRO A 113 -9.39 -15.65 17.48
CA PRO A 113 -8.50 -16.73 17.03
C PRO A 113 -7.02 -16.49 17.38
N GLN A 114 -6.67 -15.31 17.87
CA GLN A 114 -5.31 -14.97 18.24
C GLN A 114 -5.28 -13.94 19.38
N PRO A 115 -5.62 -14.32 20.63
CA PRO A 115 -5.68 -13.39 21.75
C PRO A 115 -4.31 -12.81 22.12
N GLU A 116 -3.22 -13.55 21.90
CA GLU A 116 -1.85 -13.06 22.14
C GLU A 116 -1.24 -12.40 20.88
N PRO A 117 -0.49 -11.31 21.05
CA PRO A 117 0.22 -10.67 19.95
C PRO A 117 1.18 -11.64 19.24
N PRO A 118 1.35 -11.51 17.91
CA PRO A 118 2.35 -12.30 17.18
C PRO A 118 3.76 -12.16 17.78
N SER A 119 4.49 -13.27 17.91
CA SER A 119 5.86 -13.28 18.46
C SER A 119 6.81 -12.30 17.78
N LYS A 120 6.59 -12.01 16.50
CA LYS A 120 7.36 -11.03 15.75
C LYS A 120 7.33 -9.60 16.33
N PHE A 121 6.30 -9.27 17.09
CA PHE A 121 6.17 -7.99 17.81
C PHE A 121 6.67 -8.04 19.25
N LEU A 122 7.14 -9.22 19.68
CA LEU A 122 7.77 -9.46 20.98
C LEU A 122 9.28 -9.71 20.86
N GLU A 123 9.87 -9.37 19.71
CA GLU A 123 11.31 -9.48 19.42
C GLU A 123 11.92 -8.07 19.32
N ALA A 124 12.60 -7.59 20.35
CA ALA A 124 13.08 -6.21 20.43
C ALA A 124 13.90 -5.73 19.22
N PRO A 125 14.87 -6.48 18.67
CA PRO A 125 15.63 -6.03 17.49
C PRO A 125 14.77 -5.92 16.23
N ARG A 126 13.70 -6.70 16.14
CA ARG A 126 12.78 -6.67 15.01
C ARG A 126 11.85 -5.48 15.09
N VAL A 127 11.33 -5.19 16.28
CA VAL A 127 10.44 -4.04 16.50
C VAL A 127 11.19 -2.74 16.29
N ALA A 128 12.42 -2.62 16.80
CA ALA A 128 13.27 -1.44 16.57
C ALA A 128 13.51 -1.18 15.07
N ARG A 129 13.79 -2.24 14.28
CA ARG A 129 13.92 -2.11 12.81
C ARG A 129 12.62 -1.69 12.15
N LEU A 130 11.50 -2.23 12.60
CA LEU A 130 10.17 -1.87 12.10
C LEU A 130 9.85 -0.40 12.37
N ALA A 131 10.08 0.08 13.60
CA ALA A 131 9.88 1.47 13.98
C ALA A 131 10.75 2.42 13.13
N ALA A 132 12.03 2.09 12.93
CA ALA A 132 12.92 2.85 12.07
C ALA A 132 12.46 2.86 10.60
N GLU A 133 11.94 1.73 10.08
CA GLU A 133 11.40 1.65 8.71
C GLU A 133 10.15 2.52 8.55
N VAL A 134 9.21 2.48 9.50
CA VAL A 134 8.00 3.31 9.48
C VAL A 134 8.37 4.80 9.53
N LYS A 135 9.27 5.19 10.43
CA LYS A 135 9.73 6.58 10.57
C LYS A 135 10.45 7.11 9.31
N SER A 136 11.19 6.26 8.60
CA SER A 136 11.93 6.66 7.39
C SER A 136 11.04 6.88 6.17
N ARG A 137 9.84 6.32 6.13
CA ARG A 137 8.92 6.44 4.98
C ARG A 137 8.41 7.87 4.75
N GLY A 138 8.28 8.67 5.81
CA GLY A 138 7.86 10.08 5.74
C GLY A 138 8.94 11.06 5.26
N ARG A 139 10.20 10.64 5.15
CA ARG A 139 11.32 11.51 4.77
C ARG A 139 11.70 11.33 3.30
N PRO A 140 12.03 12.43 2.56
CA PRO A 140 12.67 12.31 1.26
C PRO A 140 13.95 11.50 1.40
N ALA A 141 14.17 10.56 0.48
CA ALA A 141 15.42 9.79 0.45
C ALA A 141 16.55 10.68 -0.06
N LEU A 142 17.13 11.48 0.80
CA LEU A 142 18.43 12.11 0.57
C LEU A 142 19.51 11.03 0.71
N GLY A 143 19.99 10.52 -0.43
CA GLY A 143 21.30 9.89 -0.57
C GLY A 143 21.66 8.73 0.34
N ARG A 144 20.72 7.81 0.68
CA ARG A 144 21.11 6.56 1.33
C ARG A 144 21.19 5.46 0.29
N ALA A 145 22.39 4.99 -0.02
CA ALA A 145 22.64 3.73 -0.70
C ALA A 145 21.78 2.64 -0.02
N GLU A 146 21.00 1.92 -0.81
CA GLU A 146 20.24 0.77 -0.30
C GLU A 146 21.23 -0.22 0.34
N ALA A 147 21.17 -0.34 1.67
CA ALA A 147 21.89 -1.41 2.35
C ALA A 147 21.37 -2.73 1.79
N LYS A 148 22.23 -3.45 1.08
CA LYS A 148 21.93 -4.82 0.61
C LYS A 148 21.44 -5.62 1.80
N PRO A 149 20.30 -6.32 1.71
CA PRO A 149 19.86 -7.19 2.79
C PRO A 149 20.96 -8.24 3.03
N ALA A 150 21.49 -8.27 4.26
CA ALA A 150 22.43 -9.28 4.66
C ALA A 150 21.81 -10.65 4.37
N ALA A 151 22.58 -11.51 3.67
CA ALA A 151 22.16 -12.85 3.30
C ALA A 151 21.66 -13.60 4.55
N SER A 152 20.36 -13.83 4.64
CA SER A 152 19.77 -14.56 5.74
C SER A 152 20.20 -16.01 5.65
N ALA A 153 20.97 -16.49 6.64
CA ALA A 153 21.27 -17.88 6.83
C ALA A 153 19.98 -18.72 6.77
N LYS A 154 19.95 -19.73 5.90
CA LYS A 154 18.81 -20.66 5.72
C LYS A 154 18.54 -21.39 7.03
N LYS A 155 17.69 -20.85 7.92
CA LYS A 155 17.16 -21.59 9.07
C LYS A 155 16.18 -22.63 8.56
N ARG A 156 16.41 -23.93 8.89
CA ARG A 156 15.51 -25.07 8.64
C ARG A 156 14.08 -24.69 9.05
N ARG A 157 13.16 -24.70 8.06
CA ARG A 157 11.72 -24.45 8.28
C ARG A 157 11.11 -25.54 9.15
N ARG A 158 10.95 -25.28 10.45
CA ARG A 158 9.97 -26.02 11.27
C ARG A 158 8.59 -25.78 10.64
N LYS A 159 7.87 -26.86 10.31
CA LYS A 159 6.46 -26.77 9.85
C LYS A 159 5.64 -26.08 10.93
N LYS A 160 5.41 -24.76 10.79
CA LYS A 160 4.48 -24.02 11.67
C LYS A 160 3.07 -24.44 11.30
N ARG A 161 2.27 -24.85 12.30
CA ARG A 161 0.81 -24.98 12.17
C ARG A 161 0.29 -23.69 11.54
N ARG A 162 -0.35 -23.83 10.37
CA ARG A 162 -0.95 -22.70 9.66
C ARG A 162 -2.06 -22.12 10.52
N ARG A 163 -1.88 -20.90 11.01
CA ARG A 163 -2.94 -20.11 11.64
C ARG A 163 -3.96 -19.72 10.58
N PRO A 164 -5.27 -19.65 10.91
CA PRO A 164 -6.29 -19.19 9.99
C PRO A 164 -6.16 -17.67 9.78
N ALA A 165 -5.20 -17.26 8.98
CA ALA A 165 -5.15 -15.90 8.47
C ALA A 165 -6.23 -15.75 7.40
N SER A 166 -6.82 -14.54 7.29
CA SER A 166 -7.72 -14.21 6.18
C SER A 166 -7.00 -14.51 4.87
N LYS A 167 -7.43 -15.56 4.15
CA LYS A 167 -6.80 -15.94 2.90
C LYS A 167 -7.25 -14.97 1.83
N LYS A 168 -6.31 -14.25 1.27
CA LYS A 168 -6.52 -13.44 0.08
C LYS A 168 -6.92 -14.36 -1.07
N ARG A 169 -8.03 -14.05 -1.74
CA ARG A 169 -8.44 -14.73 -2.98
C ARG A 169 -7.92 -14.03 -4.21
N VAL A 170 -8.28 -12.74 -4.36
CA VAL A 170 -7.88 -11.90 -5.49
C VAL A 170 -7.57 -10.50 -4.99
N ARG A 171 -6.45 -9.97 -5.43
CA ARG A 171 -6.07 -8.58 -5.23
C ARG A 171 -6.17 -7.82 -6.55
N THR A 172 -6.76 -6.62 -6.52
CA THR A 172 -6.58 -5.64 -7.58
C THR A 172 -5.96 -4.37 -7.04
N VAL A 173 -5.28 -3.64 -7.90
CA VAL A 173 -4.49 -2.46 -7.55
C VAL A 173 -5.00 -1.28 -8.35
N VAL A 174 -5.26 -0.18 -7.64
CA VAL A 174 -5.45 1.14 -8.22
C VAL A 174 -4.25 1.98 -7.82
N ALA A 175 -3.61 2.64 -8.78
CA ALA A 175 -2.49 3.53 -8.51
C ALA A 175 -2.59 4.75 -9.42
N SER A 176 -2.39 5.97 -8.90
CA SER A 176 -2.52 7.20 -9.67
C SER A 176 -1.77 8.36 -9.02
N MET A 177 -1.37 9.32 -9.83
CA MET A 177 -0.87 10.62 -9.39
C MET A 177 -1.98 11.66 -9.20
N ALA A 178 -3.23 11.28 -9.44
CA ALA A 178 -4.37 12.17 -9.28
C ALA A 178 -4.48 12.70 -7.83
N ASN A 179 -5.17 13.82 -7.67
CA ASN A 179 -5.50 14.35 -6.35
C ASN A 179 -6.39 13.35 -5.56
N SER A 180 -6.59 13.62 -4.28
CA SER A 180 -7.33 12.70 -3.39
C SER A 180 -8.77 12.50 -3.82
N GLU A 181 -9.43 13.54 -4.30
CA GLU A 181 -10.83 13.47 -4.78
C GLU A 181 -10.96 12.52 -5.97
N THR A 182 -10.18 12.75 -7.03
CA THR A 182 -10.19 11.91 -8.24
C THR A 182 -9.78 10.48 -7.91
N PHE A 183 -8.76 10.29 -7.06
CA PHE A 183 -8.33 8.97 -6.63
C PHE A 183 -9.41 8.23 -5.84
N GLY A 184 -10.18 8.95 -5.02
CA GLY A 184 -11.31 8.38 -4.28
C GLY A 184 -12.36 7.77 -5.22
N TRP A 185 -12.72 8.46 -6.30
CA TRP A 185 -13.61 7.94 -7.34
C TRP A 185 -13.03 6.74 -8.08
N GLN A 186 -11.73 6.75 -8.39
CA GLN A 186 -11.05 5.62 -9.03
C GLN A 186 -11.07 4.36 -8.14
N MET A 187 -10.80 4.52 -6.86
CA MET A 187 -10.88 3.45 -5.87
C MET A 187 -12.32 2.93 -5.72
N ALA A 188 -13.30 3.82 -5.58
CA ALA A 188 -14.70 3.47 -5.42
C ALA A 188 -15.24 2.70 -6.65
N ALA A 189 -14.91 3.15 -7.85
CA ALA A 189 -15.27 2.45 -9.09
C ALA A 189 -14.68 1.03 -9.11
N GLU A 190 -13.41 0.84 -8.69
CA GLU A 190 -12.79 -0.49 -8.62
C GLU A 190 -13.48 -1.38 -7.56
N VAL A 191 -13.83 -0.85 -6.41
CA VAL A 191 -14.59 -1.57 -5.35
C VAL A 191 -15.94 -2.04 -5.89
N LYS A 192 -16.67 -1.17 -6.59
CA LYS A 192 -17.96 -1.47 -7.22
C LYS A 192 -17.83 -2.49 -8.35
N ARG A 193 -16.89 -2.27 -9.27
CA ARG A 193 -16.60 -3.20 -10.38
C ARG A 193 -16.31 -4.63 -9.88
N ARG A 194 -15.63 -4.73 -8.72
CA ARG A 194 -15.28 -6.00 -8.08
C ARG A 194 -16.40 -6.58 -7.20
N GLY A 195 -17.51 -5.86 -6.97
CA GLY A 195 -18.58 -6.26 -6.08
C GLY A 195 -18.16 -6.37 -4.61
N LEU A 196 -17.11 -5.65 -4.21
CA LEU A 196 -16.62 -5.66 -2.84
C LEU A 196 -17.55 -4.89 -1.89
N ASP A 197 -18.30 -3.93 -2.42
CA ASP A 197 -19.38 -3.21 -1.74
C ASP A 197 -20.48 -4.15 -1.23
N ARG A 198 -20.69 -5.29 -1.89
CA ARG A 198 -21.69 -6.31 -1.55
C ARG A 198 -21.18 -7.37 -0.55
N ALA A 199 -19.90 -7.35 -0.20
CA ALA A 199 -19.35 -8.29 0.77
C ALA A 199 -20.03 -8.14 2.13
N ARG A 200 -20.32 -9.26 2.83
CA ARG A 200 -20.93 -9.24 4.17
C ARG A 200 -20.04 -8.57 5.20
N ARG A 201 -18.74 -8.81 5.16
CA ARG A 201 -17.74 -8.26 6.09
C ARG A 201 -16.71 -7.45 5.29
N LYS A 202 -16.56 -6.19 5.64
CA LYS A 202 -15.75 -5.23 4.85
C LYS A 202 -14.88 -4.40 5.76
N ALA A 203 -13.62 -4.20 5.38
CA ALA A 203 -12.68 -3.35 6.11
C ALA A 203 -11.93 -2.40 5.18
N CYS A 204 -11.65 -1.19 5.68
CA CYS A 204 -10.63 -0.31 5.15
C CYS A 204 -9.49 -0.24 6.16
N VAL A 205 -8.27 -0.57 5.73
CA VAL A 205 -7.08 -0.57 6.61
C VAL A 205 -6.09 0.48 6.12
N CYS A 206 -5.77 1.46 6.96
CA CYS A 206 -4.82 2.53 6.66
C CYS A 206 -3.93 2.89 7.85
N ASP A 207 -2.88 3.64 7.58
CA ASP A 207 -1.83 4.04 8.52
C ASP A 207 -2.24 5.15 9.51
N GLY A 208 -3.45 5.71 9.38
CA GLY A 208 -3.95 6.78 10.25
C GLY A 208 -3.79 8.19 9.71
N GLN A 209 -3.27 8.36 8.50
CA GLN A 209 -3.23 9.68 7.86
C GLN A 209 -4.64 10.20 7.56
N GLN A 210 -4.87 11.47 7.83
CA GLN A 210 -6.20 12.09 7.76
C GLN A 210 -6.83 11.95 6.36
N TYR A 211 -6.05 12.12 5.30
CA TYR A 211 -6.59 12.03 3.94
C TYR A 211 -7.11 10.61 3.61
N ASN A 212 -6.48 9.55 4.15
CA ASN A 212 -6.95 8.17 4.00
C ASN A 212 -8.31 7.97 4.68
N TRP A 213 -8.51 8.60 5.85
CA TRP A 213 -9.79 8.55 6.54
C TRP A 213 -10.87 9.36 5.82
N THR A 214 -10.52 10.48 5.22
CA THR A 214 -11.46 11.24 4.37
C THR A 214 -11.92 10.39 3.18
N LEU A 215 -11.01 9.69 2.50
CA LEU A 215 -11.37 8.78 1.41
C LEU A 215 -12.27 7.62 1.90
N PHE A 216 -11.96 7.06 3.06
CA PHE A 216 -12.77 6.02 3.69
C PHE A 216 -14.18 6.53 4.01
N GLU A 217 -14.30 7.69 4.64
CA GLU A 217 -15.58 8.27 5.07
C GLU A 217 -16.48 8.63 3.89
N LEU A 218 -15.91 9.20 2.83
CA LEU A 218 -16.66 9.58 1.63
C LEU A 218 -17.07 8.39 0.76
N HIS A 219 -16.21 7.38 0.58
CA HIS A 219 -16.40 6.38 -0.45
C HIS A 219 -16.66 4.96 0.06
N LEU A 220 -16.25 4.61 1.26
CA LEU A 220 -16.32 3.24 1.76
C LEU A 220 -17.27 3.07 2.95
N LEU A 221 -17.30 4.05 3.84
CA LEU A 221 -18.19 4.03 5.02
C LEU A 221 -19.67 3.91 4.64
N PRO A 222 -20.20 4.61 3.61
CA PRO A 222 -21.60 4.46 3.19
C PRO A 222 -21.95 3.03 2.75
N TRP A 223 -20.98 2.24 2.31
CA TRP A 223 -21.16 0.82 2.00
C TRP A 223 -20.97 -0.13 3.18
N GLY A 224 -20.78 0.41 4.39
CA GLY A 224 -20.62 -0.37 5.62
C GLY A 224 -19.23 -0.99 5.78
N PHE A 225 -18.19 -0.42 5.19
CA PHE A 225 -16.81 -0.78 5.52
C PHE A 225 -16.46 -0.34 6.94
N ILE A 226 -15.70 -1.16 7.66
CA ILE A 226 -15.17 -0.85 8.98
C ILE A 226 -13.78 -0.25 8.81
N GLY A 227 -13.56 0.95 9.33
CA GLY A 227 -12.23 1.56 9.38
C GLY A 227 -11.35 0.86 10.44
N ILE A 228 -10.16 0.44 10.05
CA ILE A 228 -9.20 -0.27 10.91
C ILE A 228 -7.85 0.45 10.82
N LEU A 229 -7.34 0.90 11.95
CA LEU A 229 -5.99 1.43 12.03
C LEU A 229 -4.96 0.33 11.82
N ASP A 230 -3.98 0.55 10.95
CA ASP A 230 -2.92 -0.44 10.71
C ASP A 230 -2.12 -0.72 11.99
N PHE A 231 -2.18 -1.98 12.43
CA PHE A 231 -1.51 -2.41 13.64
C PHE A 231 0.02 -2.31 13.56
N VAL A 232 0.60 -2.42 12.38
CA VAL A 232 2.07 -2.32 12.20
C VAL A 232 2.57 -0.91 12.45
N HIS A 233 1.84 0.09 11.95
CA HIS A 233 2.13 1.49 12.25
C HIS A 233 1.95 1.82 13.73
N LEU A 234 0.87 1.33 14.34
CA LEU A 234 0.64 1.51 15.77
C LEU A 234 1.79 0.92 16.62
N VAL A 235 2.31 -0.26 16.27
CA VAL A 235 3.47 -0.89 16.94
C VAL A 235 4.68 0.04 16.93
N ALA A 236 4.95 0.73 15.83
CA ALA A 236 6.07 1.68 15.75
C ALA A 236 5.89 2.88 16.69
N TYR A 237 4.69 3.47 16.72
CA TYR A 237 4.37 4.57 17.64
C TYR A 237 4.51 4.16 19.11
N LEU A 238 3.97 2.98 19.50
CA LEU A 238 4.08 2.48 20.86
C LEU A 238 5.53 2.21 21.29
N HIS A 239 6.34 1.67 20.38
CA HIS A 239 7.77 1.43 20.63
C HIS A 239 8.50 2.74 20.88
N ASP A 240 8.35 3.72 20.00
CA ASP A 240 9.06 4.98 20.10
C ASP A 240 8.65 5.78 21.36
N ALA A 241 7.36 5.81 21.67
CA ALA A 241 6.85 6.46 22.88
C ALA A 241 7.33 5.78 24.17
N ALA A 242 7.41 4.45 24.22
CA ALA A 242 7.91 3.74 25.39
C ALA A 242 9.40 4.04 25.64
N HIS A 243 10.20 4.14 24.59
CA HIS A 243 11.62 4.47 24.67
C HIS A 243 11.85 5.97 24.92
N ALA A 244 10.93 6.83 24.52
CA ALA A 244 10.93 8.25 24.85
C ALA A 244 10.61 8.49 26.34
N TRP A 245 9.64 7.73 26.90
CA TRP A 245 9.24 7.88 28.30
C TRP A 245 10.25 7.28 29.27
N LYS A 246 10.70 6.04 29.05
CA LYS A 246 11.59 5.31 29.96
C LYS A 246 13.04 5.34 29.48
N LYS A 247 13.94 5.96 30.26
CA LYS A 247 15.38 6.04 29.93
C LYS A 247 16.06 4.67 29.94
N ASP A 248 15.66 3.77 30.85
CA ASP A 248 16.17 2.40 30.90
C ASP A 248 15.54 1.53 29.81
N ARG A 249 16.38 0.89 29.01
CA ARG A 249 15.94 0.06 27.86
C ARG A 249 15.06 -1.13 28.28
N GLY A 250 15.35 -1.74 29.43
CA GLY A 250 14.58 -2.87 29.91
C GLY A 250 13.16 -2.44 30.37
N ARG A 251 13.08 -1.31 31.08
CA ARG A 251 11.80 -0.70 31.49
C ARG A 251 11.01 -0.21 30.26
N ALA A 252 11.65 0.41 29.28
CA ALA A 252 11.02 0.81 28.03
C ALA A 252 10.42 -0.37 27.28
N TRP A 253 11.16 -1.48 27.17
CA TRP A 253 10.68 -2.69 26.54
C TRP A 253 9.47 -3.32 27.28
N LYS A 254 9.53 -3.39 28.61
CA LYS A 254 8.40 -3.87 29.42
C LYS A 254 7.15 -3.02 29.21
N GLN A 255 7.32 -1.70 29.18
CA GLN A 255 6.22 -0.76 28.92
C GLN A 255 5.64 -0.92 27.52
N TYR A 256 6.48 -1.04 26.49
CA TYR A 256 6.06 -1.32 25.14
C TYR A 256 5.23 -2.63 25.05
N VAL A 257 5.70 -3.72 25.65
CA VAL A 257 5.01 -5.00 25.63
C VAL A 257 3.64 -4.91 26.31
N GLN A 258 3.52 -4.16 27.39
CA GLN A 258 2.26 -3.92 28.07
C GLN A 258 1.29 -3.13 27.17
N TRP A 259 1.74 -2.04 26.57
CA TRP A 259 0.94 -1.24 25.63
C TRP A 259 0.54 -2.05 24.40
N LEU A 260 1.44 -2.85 23.87
CA LEU A 260 1.18 -3.75 22.75
C LEU A 260 0.04 -4.73 23.08
N ARG A 261 0.04 -5.32 24.26
CA ARG A 261 -1.01 -6.25 24.70
C ARG A 261 -2.36 -5.57 24.87
N TRP A 262 -2.39 -4.39 25.48
CA TRP A 262 -3.61 -3.60 25.58
C TRP A 262 -4.17 -3.22 24.21
N ALA A 263 -3.32 -2.71 23.32
CA ALA A 263 -3.73 -2.42 21.96
C ALA A 263 -4.27 -3.66 21.24
N TRP A 264 -3.53 -4.79 21.31
CA TRP A 264 -3.90 -6.03 20.65
C TRP A 264 -5.24 -6.60 21.11
N SER A 265 -5.56 -6.49 22.40
CA SER A 265 -6.83 -6.92 22.98
C SER A 265 -7.96 -5.87 22.89
N GLY A 266 -7.71 -4.69 22.25
CA GLY A 266 -8.70 -3.63 22.13
C GLY A 266 -8.89 -2.79 23.40
N GLN A 267 -8.01 -2.91 24.39
CA GLN A 267 -8.04 -2.16 25.65
C GLN A 267 -7.45 -0.74 25.46
N VAL A 268 -8.15 0.09 24.70
CA VAL A 268 -7.69 1.44 24.36
C VAL A 268 -7.71 2.39 25.57
N LYS A 269 -8.66 2.23 26.48
CA LYS A 269 -8.79 3.09 27.68
C LYS A 269 -7.55 3.06 28.59
N PRO A 270 -7.07 1.89 29.08
CA PRO A 270 -5.84 1.83 29.89
C PRO A 270 -4.60 2.23 29.11
N LEU A 271 -4.51 1.94 27.80
CA LEU A 271 -3.43 2.42 26.96
C LEU A 271 -3.34 3.95 26.93
N MET A 272 -4.47 4.63 26.71
CA MET A 272 -4.54 6.10 26.71
C MET A 272 -4.25 6.70 28.09
N ALA A 273 -4.74 6.07 29.16
CA ALA A 273 -4.45 6.53 30.52
C ALA A 273 -2.96 6.48 30.84
N SER A 274 -2.28 5.39 30.45
CA SER A 274 -0.84 5.24 30.64
C SER A 274 -0.02 6.22 29.76
N LEU A 275 -0.48 6.54 28.56
CA LEU A 275 0.16 7.55 27.70
C LEU A 275 -0.02 8.97 28.25
N ARG A 276 -1.20 9.30 28.81
CA ARG A 276 -1.40 10.58 29.51
C ARG A 276 -0.47 10.73 30.71
N GLN A 277 -0.31 9.63 31.49
CA GLN A 277 0.67 9.63 32.58
C GLN A 277 2.09 9.88 32.06
N ALA A 278 2.47 9.25 30.94
CA ALA A 278 3.78 9.47 30.32
C ALA A 278 3.97 10.94 29.87
N THR A 279 2.91 11.54 29.32
CA THR A 279 2.92 12.97 28.95
C THR A 279 3.09 13.87 30.18
N SER A 280 2.35 13.56 31.27
CA SER A 280 2.46 14.30 32.53
C SER A 280 3.86 14.19 33.15
N ASP A 281 4.44 12.98 33.16
CA ASP A 281 5.79 12.73 33.72
C ASP A 281 6.91 13.46 32.96
N LEU A 282 6.77 13.61 31.64
CA LEU A 282 7.76 14.27 30.79
C LEU A 282 7.56 15.80 30.71
N GLY A 283 6.35 16.27 30.96
CA GLY A 283 5.95 17.67 30.74
C GLY A 283 5.67 18.02 29.28
N GLU A 284 5.26 19.26 29.05
CA GLU A 284 4.96 19.75 27.69
C GLU A 284 6.24 19.95 26.87
N PRO A 285 6.22 19.63 25.57
CA PRO A 285 7.34 19.92 24.69
C PRO A 285 7.48 21.43 24.52
N PRO A 286 8.74 21.96 24.43
CA PRO A 286 8.96 23.37 24.15
C PRO A 286 8.45 23.75 22.76
N GLN A 287 8.16 25.03 22.57
CA GLN A 287 7.73 25.56 21.28
C GLN A 287 8.84 25.30 20.23
N GLY A 288 8.46 24.68 19.09
CA GLY A 288 9.41 24.31 18.05
C GLY A 288 10.28 23.07 18.38
N ALA A 289 9.86 22.25 19.35
CA ALA A 289 10.54 20.99 19.65
C ALA A 289 10.73 20.14 18.39
N ALA A 290 11.90 19.51 18.26
CA ALA A 290 12.14 18.57 17.17
C ALA A 290 11.25 17.32 17.31
N ASP A 291 10.89 16.69 16.20
CA ASP A 291 10.12 15.42 16.17
C ASP A 291 10.77 14.30 17.01
N SER A 292 12.09 14.42 17.30
CA SER A 292 12.84 13.48 18.13
C SER A 292 12.81 13.81 19.62
N ASP A 293 12.22 14.94 20.04
CA ASP A 293 12.07 15.28 21.46
C ASP A 293 11.17 14.21 22.13
N PRO A 294 11.59 13.63 23.27
CA PRO A 294 10.80 12.62 23.96
C PRO A 294 9.37 13.05 24.31
N ARG A 295 9.20 14.32 24.72
CA ARG A 295 7.89 14.91 25.05
C ARG A 295 7.01 15.00 23.82
N GLN A 296 7.56 15.46 22.69
CA GLN A 296 6.84 15.53 21.41
C GLN A 296 6.47 14.14 20.93
N THR A 297 7.38 13.16 20.97
CA THR A 297 7.12 11.77 20.56
C THR A 297 5.96 11.15 21.33
N VAL A 298 5.88 11.33 22.66
CA VAL A 298 4.79 10.78 23.49
C VAL A 298 3.50 11.52 23.24
N LYS A 299 3.51 12.85 23.13
CA LYS A 299 2.36 13.70 22.81
C LYS A 299 1.76 13.33 21.47
N ASP A 300 2.59 13.18 20.43
CA ASP A 300 2.15 12.78 19.09
C ASP A 300 1.54 11.36 19.09
N THR A 301 2.14 10.44 19.84
CA THR A 301 1.60 9.08 19.99
C THR A 301 0.24 9.09 20.67
N LEU A 302 0.06 9.88 21.73
CA LEU A 302 -1.21 10.03 22.39
C LEU A 302 -2.27 10.63 21.44
N GLY A 303 -1.93 11.68 20.71
CA GLY A 303 -2.79 12.30 19.70
C GLY A 303 -3.19 11.33 18.59
N TYR A 304 -2.23 10.57 18.07
CA TYR A 304 -2.45 9.53 17.07
C TYR A 304 -3.47 8.48 17.55
N ILE A 305 -3.32 7.99 18.77
CA ILE A 305 -4.24 7.00 19.35
C ILE A 305 -5.62 7.63 19.66
N GLN A 306 -5.66 8.85 20.17
CA GLN A 306 -6.93 9.56 20.41
C GLN A 306 -7.76 9.72 19.14
N ASN A 307 -7.12 10.14 18.03
CA ASN A 307 -7.77 10.34 16.75
C ASN A 307 -8.26 9.03 16.10
N ASN A 308 -7.64 7.91 16.47
CA ASN A 308 -7.95 6.60 15.88
C ASN A 308 -8.61 5.61 16.85
N ARG A 309 -9.00 6.04 18.07
CA ARG A 309 -9.48 5.14 19.13
C ARG A 309 -10.66 4.26 18.75
N THR A 310 -11.55 4.72 17.87
CA THR A 310 -12.71 3.96 17.38
C THR A 310 -12.35 2.92 16.32
N ARG A 311 -11.12 2.93 15.83
CA ARG A 311 -10.60 2.07 14.76
C ARG A 311 -9.57 1.06 15.28
N MET A 312 -9.58 0.74 16.59
CA MET A 312 -8.58 -0.07 17.27
C MET A 312 -9.15 -1.32 17.99
N ASP A 313 -10.36 -1.74 17.67
CA ASP A 313 -10.95 -2.97 18.25
C ASP A 313 -10.43 -4.22 17.52
N TYR A 314 -9.13 -4.48 17.69
CA TYR A 314 -8.45 -5.55 16.94
C TYR A 314 -8.97 -6.95 17.30
N ALA A 315 -9.41 -7.18 18.54
CA ALA A 315 -10.01 -8.45 18.96
C ALA A 315 -11.30 -8.74 18.17
N ARG A 316 -12.17 -7.75 18.03
CA ARG A 316 -13.37 -7.84 17.19
C ARG A 316 -13.02 -8.06 15.72
N TYR A 317 -12.05 -7.34 15.18
CA TYR A 317 -11.67 -7.45 13.76
C TYR A 317 -11.14 -8.86 13.45
N ARG A 318 -10.37 -9.46 14.34
CA ARG A 318 -9.91 -10.86 14.21
C ARG A 318 -11.06 -11.86 14.28
N ARG A 319 -12.03 -11.67 15.20
CA ARG A 319 -13.25 -12.50 15.22
C ARG A 319 -14.02 -12.39 13.91
N LEU A 320 -14.15 -11.21 13.35
CA LEU A 320 -14.78 -11.01 12.03
C LEU A 320 -13.91 -11.55 10.87
N GLY A 321 -12.72 -12.06 11.12
CA GLY A 321 -11.79 -12.53 10.09
C GLY A 321 -11.28 -11.41 9.17
N LEU A 322 -11.30 -10.15 9.63
CA LEU A 322 -10.81 -9.00 8.90
C LEU A 322 -9.30 -8.80 9.10
N PRO A 323 -8.58 -8.25 8.13
CA PRO A 323 -7.16 -7.95 8.27
C PRO A 323 -6.94 -6.77 9.23
N THR A 324 -5.87 -6.87 10.03
CA THR A 324 -5.47 -5.81 10.98
C THR A 324 -4.20 -5.08 10.54
N SER A 325 -3.72 -5.32 9.33
CA SER A 325 -2.48 -4.76 8.80
C SER A 325 -2.60 -4.45 7.32
N SER A 326 -2.01 -3.34 6.90
CA SER A 326 -1.90 -2.86 5.53
C SER A 326 -0.77 -3.51 4.72
N ALA A 327 -0.12 -4.58 5.21
CA ALA A 327 1.00 -5.24 4.54
C ALA A 327 0.82 -5.53 3.03
N PRO A 328 -0.36 -5.89 2.50
CA PRO A 328 -0.57 -6.04 1.06
C PRO A 328 -0.33 -4.76 0.25
N VAL A 329 -0.81 -3.59 0.72
CA VAL A 329 -0.58 -2.33 0.00
C VAL A 329 0.87 -1.88 0.14
N GLU A 330 1.50 -2.02 1.31
CA GLU A 330 2.92 -1.73 1.49
C GLU A 330 3.81 -2.55 0.55
N SER A 331 3.53 -3.87 0.44
CA SER A 331 4.24 -4.75 -0.51
C SER A 331 4.03 -4.32 -1.95
N THR A 332 2.83 -3.81 -2.29
CA THR A 332 2.49 -3.30 -3.62
C THR A 332 3.27 -2.03 -3.93
N ILE A 333 3.32 -1.08 -2.99
CA ILE A 333 4.10 0.15 -3.12
C ILE A 333 5.59 -0.14 -3.31
N LYS A 334 6.16 -1.07 -2.54
CA LYS A 334 7.56 -1.51 -2.74
C LYS A 334 7.79 -2.04 -4.17
N GLN A 335 6.83 -2.75 -4.74
CA GLN A 335 6.91 -3.25 -6.12
C GLN A 335 6.71 -2.14 -7.17
N ILE A 336 5.87 -1.14 -6.90
CA ILE A 336 5.70 0.05 -7.75
C ILE A 336 6.99 0.88 -7.70
N ASN A 337 7.49 1.18 -6.50
CA ASN A 337 8.67 2.00 -6.29
C ASN A 337 9.92 1.45 -6.98
N ARG A 338 10.10 0.13 -7.04
CA ARG A 338 11.21 -0.48 -7.83
C ARG A 338 11.23 -0.01 -9.27
N ARG A 339 10.07 0.29 -9.85
CA ARG A 339 9.95 0.75 -11.23
C ARG A 339 10.04 2.26 -11.36
N VAL A 340 9.38 2.99 -10.47
CA VAL A 340 9.16 4.44 -10.66
C VAL A 340 10.06 5.33 -9.81
N LYS A 341 10.62 4.82 -8.68
CA LYS A 341 11.44 5.60 -7.75
C LYS A 341 12.92 5.33 -7.98
N GLY A 342 13.72 6.38 -7.99
CA GLY A 342 15.18 6.37 -8.09
C GLY A 342 15.68 7.81 -8.17
N THR A 343 16.90 8.06 -7.73
CA THR A 343 17.52 9.39 -7.81
C THR A 343 17.76 9.83 -9.26
N GLU A 344 17.87 8.84 -10.16
CA GLU A 344 18.09 9.02 -11.60
C GLU A 344 16.80 8.96 -12.44
N LYS A 345 15.64 8.84 -11.81
CA LYS A 345 14.35 8.63 -12.49
C LYS A 345 13.47 9.87 -12.39
N PHE A 346 13.45 10.64 -13.43
CA PHE A 346 12.61 11.82 -13.56
C PHE A 346 11.52 11.56 -14.60
N TRP A 347 10.27 11.63 -14.20
CA TRP A 347 9.13 11.34 -15.06
C TRP A 347 8.44 12.61 -15.52
N LEU A 348 7.99 12.63 -16.76
CA LEU A 348 6.89 13.51 -17.15
C LEU A 348 5.60 13.00 -16.55
N ASP A 349 4.71 13.86 -16.11
CA ASP A 349 3.46 13.51 -15.42
C ASP A 349 2.66 12.44 -16.17
N GLY A 350 2.44 12.64 -17.46
CA GLY A 350 1.73 11.67 -18.30
C GLY A 350 2.44 10.34 -18.46
N GLY A 351 3.78 10.35 -18.47
CA GLY A 351 4.61 9.13 -18.49
C GLY A 351 4.55 8.37 -17.16
N ALA A 352 4.61 9.10 -16.03
CA ALA A 352 4.48 8.53 -14.70
C ALA A 352 3.11 7.84 -14.53
N GLU A 353 2.03 8.54 -14.85
CA GLU A 353 0.67 8.01 -14.77
C GLU A 353 0.50 6.74 -15.63
N ALA A 354 0.98 6.77 -16.88
CA ALA A 354 0.92 5.63 -17.79
C ALA A 354 1.64 4.39 -17.23
N ILE A 355 2.83 4.56 -16.65
CA ILE A 355 3.58 3.46 -16.04
C ILE A 355 2.92 2.97 -14.74
N LEU A 356 2.33 3.86 -13.94
CA LEU A 356 1.55 3.46 -12.77
C LEU A 356 0.35 2.60 -13.15
N GLN A 357 -0.41 2.99 -14.20
CA GLN A 357 -1.55 2.22 -14.71
C GLN A 357 -1.11 0.85 -15.24
N LEU A 358 -0.06 0.82 -16.06
CA LEU A 358 0.49 -0.44 -16.57
C LEU A 358 0.95 -1.35 -15.42
N ARG A 359 1.62 -0.78 -14.42
CA ARG A 359 2.08 -1.52 -13.26
C ARG A 359 0.94 -2.05 -12.40
N ALA A 360 -0.08 -1.23 -12.15
CA ALA A 360 -1.29 -1.62 -11.43
C ALA A 360 -2.02 -2.77 -12.12
N ALA A 361 -2.16 -2.73 -13.45
CA ALA A 361 -2.77 -3.80 -14.23
C ALA A 361 -2.02 -5.13 -14.08
N TYR A 362 -0.67 -5.13 -14.14
CA TYR A 362 0.14 -6.35 -13.97
C TYR A 362 0.30 -6.82 -12.52
N LEU A 363 0.02 -5.97 -11.53
CA LEU A 363 -0.02 -6.33 -10.11
C LEU A 363 -1.40 -6.82 -9.68
N SER A 364 -2.43 -6.56 -10.48
CA SER A 364 -3.78 -7.08 -10.27
C SER A 364 -3.85 -8.57 -10.65
N GLU A 365 -4.62 -9.33 -9.89
CA GLU A 365 -4.70 -10.80 -9.95
C GLU A 365 -6.08 -11.26 -10.46
N ASP A 366 -6.77 -10.41 -11.23
CA ASP A 366 -8.07 -10.66 -11.83
C ASP A 366 -8.00 -10.88 -13.36
N ASP A 367 -6.83 -11.29 -13.84
CA ASP A 367 -6.55 -11.62 -15.25
C ASP A 367 -6.81 -10.47 -16.25
N ARG A 368 -7.01 -9.22 -15.76
CA ARG A 368 -7.31 -8.06 -16.63
C ARG A 368 -6.24 -7.85 -17.71
N ALA A 369 -4.96 -8.03 -17.36
CA ALA A 369 -3.88 -7.90 -18.33
C ALA A 369 -3.93 -9.00 -19.41
N ALA A 370 -4.23 -10.24 -19.04
CA ALA A 370 -4.40 -11.33 -19.99
C ALA A 370 -5.61 -11.11 -20.91
N THR A 371 -6.73 -10.66 -20.35
CA THR A 371 -7.95 -10.31 -21.08
C THR A 371 -7.73 -9.18 -22.08
N TYR A 372 -6.99 -8.14 -21.66
CA TYR A 372 -6.60 -7.03 -22.55
C TYR A 372 -5.84 -7.57 -23.77
N TRP A 373 -4.80 -8.38 -23.58
CA TRP A 373 -4.00 -8.93 -24.67
C TRP A 373 -4.75 -9.92 -25.53
N ALA A 374 -5.68 -10.69 -24.98
CA ALA A 374 -6.53 -11.58 -25.75
C ALA A 374 -7.40 -10.81 -26.75
N ARG A 375 -7.90 -9.63 -26.37
CA ARG A 375 -8.67 -8.74 -27.27
C ARG A 375 -7.83 -8.11 -28.37
N GLN A 376 -6.52 -7.90 -28.16
CA GLN A 376 -5.61 -7.33 -29.15
C GLN A 376 -5.13 -8.37 -30.21
N ARG A 377 -5.21 -9.67 -29.89
CA ARG A 377 -4.75 -10.75 -30.81
C ARG A 377 -5.44 -10.78 -32.18
N PRO A 378 -6.73 -10.57 -32.34
CA PRO A 378 -7.38 -10.52 -33.65
C PRO A 378 -6.82 -9.43 -34.56
N TYR A 379 -6.53 -8.27 -33.99
CA TYR A 379 -5.94 -7.13 -34.73
C TYR A 379 -4.52 -7.43 -35.22
N ALA A 380 -3.69 -8.05 -34.41
CA ALA A 380 -2.32 -8.44 -34.78
C ALA A 380 -2.31 -9.48 -35.91
N ARG A 381 -3.26 -10.42 -35.93
CA ARG A 381 -3.42 -11.42 -37.00
C ARG A 381 -3.89 -10.76 -38.31
N ALA A 382 -4.80 -9.81 -38.28
CA ALA A 382 -5.29 -9.10 -39.46
C ALA A 382 -4.19 -8.25 -40.11
N VAL A 383 -3.37 -7.54 -39.29
CA VAL A 383 -2.24 -6.73 -39.80
C VAL A 383 -1.13 -7.62 -40.37
N GLY A 384 -0.83 -8.77 -39.74
CA GLY A 384 0.15 -9.76 -40.24
C GLY A 384 -0.28 -10.40 -41.56
N ALA A 385 -1.55 -10.75 -41.69
CA ALA A 385 -2.11 -11.33 -42.92
C ALA A 385 -2.14 -10.34 -44.10
N GLY A 386 -2.32 -9.04 -43.82
CA GLY A 386 -2.25 -7.99 -44.84
C GLY A 386 -0.83 -7.78 -45.42
N ARG A 387 0.21 -7.94 -44.58
CA ARG A 387 1.62 -7.85 -45.04
C ARG A 387 2.10 -9.06 -45.85
N LEU A 388 1.56 -10.24 -45.57
CA LEU A 388 1.88 -11.46 -46.32
C LEU A 388 1.18 -11.54 -47.70
N ARG A 389 0.17 -10.71 -47.97
CA ARG A 389 -0.49 -10.59 -49.27
C ARG A 389 0.07 -9.48 -50.16
N ALA A 390 0.95 -8.64 -49.64
CA ALA A 390 1.58 -7.52 -50.35
C ALA A 390 3.07 -7.77 -50.65
N ALA A 391 3.59 -8.97 -50.40
CA ALA A 391 4.91 -9.47 -50.79
C ALA A 391 4.71 -10.70 -51.73
#